data_5d36fed0f7b36a6272f576b354db338c
#
_entry.id   5d36fed0f7b36a6272f576b354db338c
#
_cell.length_a   1.000
_cell.length_b   1.000
_cell.length_c   1.000
_cell.angle_alpha   90.00
_cell.angle_beta   90.00
_cell.angle_gamma   90.00
#
_symmetry.space_group_name_H-M   'P 1'
#
loop_
_entity.id
_entity.type
_entity.pdbx_description
1 polymer ?
#
loop_
_entity_poly.entity_id
_entity_poly.type
_entity_poly.pdbx_seq_one_letter_code
_entity_poly.pdbx_strand_id
1 'polypeptide(L)'
;MTPFTQHTGLVAPLDRANVDTDQIIPKQFLKSIKRTGFGPNLFDEWRYLDIGEPGRDNSTRPLNPGFVLNFPRYQGASVLLARENFGCGSSREHAPWALDEYGFRTVIAPSFADIFYNNSFKNGLLPIVLAEAQVDALFEQCLATEGYQLTVDLAAQRVRRPDGVEYGFDIDAFRKHCLLNGLDDIGLTLQDADAIGRFEQDHRARQPWLFGALQ
;
A
#
# COMPACT_ATOMS: atom_id res chain seq x y z
N MET A 1 -11.82 1.71 -4.21
CA MET A 1 -10.42 1.49 -4.64
C MET A 1 -10.35 0.91 -6.06
N THR A 2 -9.17 0.92 -6.73
CA THR A 2 -9.00 0.32 -8.06
C THR A 2 -8.88 -1.20 -7.94
N PRO A 3 -9.61 -2.01 -8.73
CA PRO A 3 -9.46 -3.47 -8.74
C PRO A 3 -8.01 -3.90 -9.00
N PHE A 4 -7.58 -4.94 -8.30
CA PHE A 4 -6.29 -5.58 -8.50
C PHE A 4 -6.53 -6.99 -9.04
N THR A 5 -6.25 -7.21 -10.31
CA THR A 5 -6.35 -8.55 -10.94
C THR A 5 -4.96 -9.11 -11.24
N GLN A 6 -4.25 -8.47 -12.13
CA GLN A 6 -2.88 -8.76 -12.50
C GLN A 6 -2.10 -7.46 -12.63
N HIS A 7 -0.87 -7.45 -12.17
CA HIS A 7 0.02 -6.29 -12.25
C HIS A 7 1.43 -6.74 -12.63
N THR A 8 1.99 -6.12 -13.67
CA THR A 8 3.41 -6.26 -14.01
C THR A 8 4.08 -4.93 -13.76
N GLY A 9 5.10 -4.92 -12.92
CA GLY A 9 5.74 -3.69 -12.50
C GLY A 9 7.23 -3.80 -12.24
N LEU A 10 7.92 -2.66 -12.43
CA LEU A 10 9.32 -2.50 -12.05
C LEU A 10 9.47 -2.68 -10.54
N VAL A 11 10.53 -3.38 -10.15
CA VAL A 11 10.81 -3.72 -8.74
C VAL A 11 11.84 -2.77 -8.16
N ALA A 12 11.55 -2.22 -6.98
CA ALA A 12 12.50 -1.47 -6.17
C ALA A 12 12.92 -2.29 -4.93
N PRO A 13 14.24 -2.53 -4.71
CA PRO A 13 14.75 -3.31 -3.59
C PRO A 13 15.04 -2.42 -2.37
N LEU A 14 14.13 -2.39 -1.39
CA LEU A 14 14.37 -1.77 -0.09
C LEU A 14 14.96 -2.81 0.86
N ASP A 15 16.27 -3.01 0.83
CA ASP A 15 16.98 -4.03 1.61
C ASP A 15 17.12 -3.61 3.09
N ARG A 16 15.95 -3.54 3.78
CA ARG A 16 15.84 -3.15 5.18
C ARG A 16 14.78 -3.99 5.88
N ALA A 17 15.14 -4.54 7.03
CA ALA A 17 14.22 -5.16 7.98
C ALA A 17 13.66 -4.11 8.96
N ASN A 18 12.53 -4.44 9.61
CA ASN A 18 11.91 -3.63 10.65
C ASN A 18 11.62 -2.18 10.22
N VAL A 19 11.22 -2.00 8.97
CA VAL A 19 10.81 -0.69 8.46
C VAL A 19 9.52 -0.29 9.16
N ASP A 20 9.59 0.72 10.02
CA ASP A 20 8.45 1.18 10.78
C ASP A 20 7.61 2.24 10.04
N THR A 21 6.40 2.49 10.55
CA THR A 21 5.47 3.42 9.92
C THR A 21 5.91 4.88 10.00
N ASP A 22 6.79 5.27 10.95
CA ASP A 22 7.39 6.61 10.98
C ASP A 22 8.45 6.77 9.89
N GLN A 23 9.14 5.70 9.54
CA GLN A 23 10.08 5.67 8.42
C GLN A 23 9.35 5.69 7.07
N ILE A 24 8.21 5.01 6.97
CA ILE A 24 7.37 5.03 5.74
C ILE A 24 6.81 6.43 5.53
N ILE A 25 6.19 7.01 6.55
CA ILE A 25 5.63 8.37 6.54
C ILE A 25 5.84 9.06 7.89
N PRO A 26 6.75 10.05 7.99
CA PRO A 26 7.07 10.72 9.23
C PRO A 26 5.87 11.44 9.87
N LYS A 27 5.84 11.47 11.19
CA LYS A 27 4.73 11.98 12.02
C LYS A 27 4.28 13.41 11.69
N GLN A 28 5.19 14.28 11.23
CA GLN A 28 4.84 15.66 10.90
C GLN A 28 3.81 15.77 9.78
N PHE A 29 3.75 14.79 8.86
CA PHE A 29 2.79 14.75 7.75
C PHE A 29 1.42 14.24 8.15
N LEU A 30 1.26 13.63 9.32
CA LEU A 30 -0.01 13.05 9.80
C LEU A 30 -1.03 14.09 10.24
N LYS A 31 -0.68 15.37 10.27
CA LYS A 31 -1.59 16.48 10.62
C LYS A 31 -2.61 16.80 9.51
N SER A 32 -2.42 16.27 8.32
CA SER A 32 -3.35 16.47 7.22
C SER A 32 -4.67 15.72 7.49
N ILE A 33 -5.79 16.40 7.30
CA ILE A 33 -7.14 15.80 7.31
C ILE A 33 -7.51 15.18 5.97
N LYS A 34 -6.69 15.40 4.94
CA LYS A 34 -6.88 14.83 3.60
C LYS A 34 -6.35 13.40 3.57
N ARG A 35 -6.92 12.58 2.71
CA ARG A 35 -6.43 11.23 2.43
C ARG A 35 -5.43 11.16 1.27
N THR A 36 -4.98 12.32 0.77
CA THR A 36 -4.12 12.45 -0.40
C THR A 36 -2.98 13.44 -0.14
N GLY A 37 -1.89 13.34 -0.92
CA GLY A 37 -0.72 14.21 -0.83
C GLY A 37 0.42 13.61 0.00
N PHE A 38 0.39 12.30 0.27
CA PHE A 38 1.42 11.61 1.07
C PHE A 38 2.54 11.00 0.22
N GLY A 39 2.27 10.63 -1.04
CA GLY A 39 3.24 10.00 -1.94
C GLY A 39 4.56 10.76 -2.06
N PRO A 40 4.58 12.09 -2.25
CA PRO A 40 5.80 12.89 -2.28
C PRO A 40 6.66 12.78 -1.00
N ASN A 41 6.04 12.44 0.13
CA ASN A 41 6.68 12.35 1.45
C ASN A 41 6.95 10.89 1.87
N LEU A 42 6.75 9.92 0.97
CA LEU A 42 7.10 8.53 1.21
C LEU A 42 8.60 8.40 1.52
N PHE A 43 8.95 7.74 2.62
CA PHE A 43 10.33 7.58 3.10
C PHE A 43 11.09 8.92 3.18
N ASP A 44 10.43 10.00 3.60
CA ASP A 44 10.96 11.37 3.57
C ASP A 44 12.35 11.49 4.17
N GLU A 45 12.57 10.96 5.38
CA GLU A 45 13.86 11.02 6.09
C GLU A 45 15.00 10.27 5.38
N TRP A 46 14.66 9.32 4.51
CA TRP A 46 15.65 8.57 3.73
C TRP A 46 15.84 9.12 2.32
N ARG A 47 14.77 9.67 1.74
CA ARG A 47 14.79 10.20 0.36
C ARG A 47 15.45 11.53 0.23
N TYR A 48 15.39 12.37 1.27
CA TYR A 48 15.90 13.74 1.23
C TYR A 48 17.01 13.93 2.25
N LEU A 49 17.89 14.91 1.98
CA LEU A 49 18.99 15.29 2.86
C LEU A 49 18.59 16.36 3.88
N ASP A 50 17.39 16.92 3.75
CA ASP A 50 16.81 17.92 4.65
C ASP A 50 15.52 17.40 5.28
N ILE A 51 15.04 18.08 6.31
CA ILE A 51 13.79 17.72 7.00
C ILE A 51 12.60 18.22 6.19
N GLY A 52 11.63 17.31 5.93
CA GLY A 52 10.38 17.62 5.28
C GLY A 52 9.38 18.31 6.20
N GLU A 53 8.61 19.22 5.63
CA GLU A 53 7.54 19.94 6.30
C GLU A 53 6.22 19.85 5.50
N PRO A 54 5.07 19.81 6.17
CA PRO A 54 3.78 19.82 5.47
C PRO A 54 3.62 21.04 4.57
N GLY A 55 3.22 20.81 3.32
CA GLY A 55 2.99 21.89 2.34
C GLY A 55 4.23 22.41 1.63
N ARG A 56 5.42 21.91 1.97
CA ARG A 56 6.64 22.23 1.27
C ARG A 56 6.69 21.55 -0.10
N ASP A 57 7.16 22.26 -1.12
CA ASP A 57 7.42 21.70 -2.44
C ASP A 57 8.64 20.77 -2.41
N ASN A 58 8.39 19.49 -2.60
CA ASN A 58 9.46 18.47 -2.59
C ASN A 58 10.32 18.47 -3.86
N SER A 59 9.88 19.12 -4.96
CA SER A 59 10.63 19.15 -6.22
C SER A 59 11.95 19.91 -6.12
N THR A 60 12.07 20.80 -5.14
CA THR A 60 13.27 21.64 -4.90
C THR A 60 14.18 21.09 -3.81
N ARG A 61 13.81 20.00 -3.17
CA ARG A 61 14.55 19.43 -2.04
C ARG A 61 15.76 18.61 -2.50
N PRO A 62 16.88 18.65 -1.76
CA PRO A 62 18.05 17.86 -2.10
C PRO A 62 17.78 16.38 -1.87
N LEU A 63 17.83 15.59 -2.95
CA LEU A 63 17.66 14.15 -2.89
C LEU A 63 18.90 13.49 -2.25
N ASN A 64 18.67 12.47 -1.43
CA ASN A 64 19.72 11.60 -0.92
C ASN A 64 20.18 10.65 -2.03
N PRO A 65 21.41 10.78 -2.56
CA PRO A 65 21.90 9.94 -3.65
C PRO A 65 22.15 8.47 -3.23
N GLY A 66 22.15 8.20 -1.94
CA GLY A 66 22.33 6.85 -1.40
C GLY A 66 21.03 6.08 -1.17
N PHE A 67 19.86 6.70 -1.40
CA PHE A 67 18.59 6.02 -1.17
C PHE A 67 18.04 5.39 -2.45
N VAL A 68 17.66 4.12 -2.37
CA VAL A 68 17.31 3.27 -3.51
C VAL A 68 16.22 3.86 -4.42
N LEU A 69 15.17 4.48 -3.87
CA LEU A 69 14.08 5.06 -4.67
C LEU A 69 14.49 6.34 -5.42
N ASN A 70 15.67 6.90 -5.13
CA ASN A 70 16.21 8.04 -5.86
C ASN A 70 17.11 7.62 -7.04
N PHE A 71 17.42 6.33 -7.18
CA PHE A 71 18.20 5.84 -8.31
C PHE A 71 17.37 5.85 -9.60
N PRO A 72 17.88 6.38 -10.71
CA PRO A 72 17.15 6.45 -11.97
C PRO A 72 16.58 5.10 -12.42
N ARG A 73 17.31 4.00 -12.19
CA ARG A 73 16.90 2.65 -12.57
C ARG A 73 15.62 2.14 -11.87
N TYR A 74 15.20 2.76 -10.75
CA TYR A 74 14.02 2.38 -9.98
C TYR A 74 12.89 3.41 -10.06
N GLN A 75 13.04 4.45 -10.87
CA GLN A 75 11.97 5.43 -11.06
C GLN A 75 10.75 4.79 -11.72
N GLY A 76 9.57 5.05 -11.18
CA GLY A 76 8.33 4.42 -11.63
C GLY A 76 8.14 2.98 -11.14
N ALA A 77 8.95 2.51 -10.17
CA ALA A 77 8.73 1.20 -9.56
C ALA A 77 7.36 1.12 -8.89
N SER A 78 6.69 -0.01 -9.11
CA SER A 78 5.35 -0.29 -8.58
C SER A 78 5.28 -1.59 -7.77
N VAL A 79 6.40 -2.29 -7.65
CA VAL A 79 6.60 -3.44 -6.76
C VAL A 79 7.74 -3.10 -5.80
N LEU A 80 7.47 -3.14 -4.50
CA LEU A 80 8.48 -2.93 -3.46
C LEU A 80 8.90 -4.28 -2.88
N LEU A 81 10.21 -4.59 -2.89
CA LEU A 81 10.76 -5.68 -2.09
C LEU A 81 11.26 -5.11 -0.77
N ALA A 82 10.93 -5.77 0.34
CA ALA A 82 11.41 -5.42 1.67
C ALA A 82 11.85 -6.65 2.45
N ARG A 83 12.50 -6.44 3.59
CA ARG A 83 12.84 -7.49 4.55
C ARG A 83 11.71 -7.71 5.55
N GLU A 84 11.95 -8.57 6.52
CA GLU A 84 10.98 -8.95 7.56
C GLU A 84 10.44 -7.77 8.36
N ASN A 85 9.26 -7.99 8.94
CA ASN A 85 8.58 -7.08 9.85
C ASN A 85 8.34 -5.67 9.25
N PHE A 86 7.97 -5.64 7.97
CA PHE A 86 7.67 -4.37 7.28
C PHE A 86 6.38 -3.73 7.82
N GLY A 87 6.40 -2.41 8.04
CA GLY A 87 5.26 -1.65 8.54
C GLY A 87 5.06 -1.77 10.05
N CYS A 88 6.12 -2.13 10.81
CA CYS A 88 6.05 -2.18 12.27
C CYS A 88 5.83 -0.79 12.90
N GLY A 89 5.73 -0.74 14.23
CA GLY A 89 5.51 0.52 14.97
C GLY A 89 4.03 0.88 15.11
N SER A 90 3.72 2.16 15.00
CA SER A 90 2.39 2.69 15.28
C SER A 90 1.38 2.36 14.17
N SER A 91 0.10 2.17 14.58
CA SER A 91 -1.00 1.97 13.62
C SER A 91 -1.27 3.24 12.81
N ARG A 92 -0.93 3.22 11.51
CA ARG A 92 -1.13 4.38 10.62
C ARG A 92 -1.61 3.96 9.25
N GLU A 93 -2.81 4.38 8.89
CA GLU A 93 -3.32 4.21 7.52
C GLU A 93 -2.56 5.06 6.49
N HIS A 94 -1.90 6.13 6.94
CA HIS A 94 -1.09 7.00 6.08
C HIS A 94 0.08 6.26 5.42
N ALA A 95 0.60 5.18 6.04
CA ALA A 95 1.70 4.42 5.46
C ALA A 95 1.29 3.69 4.17
N PRO A 96 0.19 2.91 4.11
CA PRO A 96 -0.34 2.39 2.85
C PRO A 96 -0.72 3.49 1.85
N TRP A 97 -1.29 4.61 2.29
CA TRP A 97 -1.62 5.73 1.39
C TRP A 97 -0.38 6.33 0.72
N ALA A 98 0.69 6.53 1.48
CA ALA A 98 1.95 7.06 0.95
C ALA A 98 2.56 6.12 -0.09
N LEU A 99 2.51 4.80 0.15
CA LEU A 99 2.99 3.78 -0.79
C LEU A 99 2.16 3.76 -2.08
N ASP A 100 0.82 3.73 -1.97
CA ASP A 100 -0.08 3.71 -3.12
C ASP A 100 0.05 4.99 -3.96
N GLU A 101 0.05 6.16 -3.34
CA GLU A 101 0.21 7.45 -4.04
C GLU A 101 1.60 7.62 -4.68
N TYR A 102 2.63 6.99 -4.13
CA TYR A 102 3.95 6.97 -4.77
C TYR A 102 3.95 6.11 -6.04
N GLY A 103 3.03 5.15 -6.13
CA GLY A 103 2.85 4.28 -7.27
C GLY A 103 3.03 2.79 -6.98
N PHE A 104 3.29 2.40 -5.73
CA PHE A 104 3.39 0.99 -5.38
C PHE A 104 2.01 0.33 -5.35
N ARG A 105 1.89 -0.78 -6.07
CA ARG A 105 0.69 -1.63 -6.10
C ARG A 105 0.82 -2.85 -5.20
N THR A 106 2.06 -3.28 -4.94
CA THR A 106 2.35 -4.43 -4.08
C THR A 106 3.66 -4.24 -3.31
N VAL A 107 3.70 -4.80 -2.12
CA VAL A 107 4.90 -4.94 -1.30
C VAL A 107 5.13 -6.42 -1.04
N ILE A 108 6.34 -6.91 -1.29
CA ILE A 108 6.72 -8.31 -1.07
C ILE A 108 7.76 -8.35 0.04
N ALA A 109 7.49 -9.13 1.10
CA ALA A 109 8.38 -9.26 2.24
C ALA A 109 8.23 -10.65 2.91
N PRO A 110 9.18 -11.09 3.73
CA PRO A 110 9.04 -12.33 4.52
C PRO A 110 7.95 -12.23 5.60
N SER A 111 7.73 -11.03 6.14
CA SER A 111 6.66 -10.76 7.11
C SER A 111 6.29 -9.28 7.19
N PHE A 112 5.11 -9.01 7.69
CA PHE A 112 4.55 -7.67 7.92
C PHE A 112 4.03 -7.56 9.34
N ALA A 113 4.00 -6.34 9.86
CA ALA A 113 3.23 -6.06 11.07
C ALA A 113 1.72 -6.16 10.79
N ASP A 114 0.96 -6.75 11.70
CA ASP A 114 -0.45 -7.10 11.52
C ASP A 114 -1.32 -5.92 11.11
N ILE A 115 -1.12 -4.75 11.75
CA ILE A 115 -1.94 -3.57 11.48
C ILE A 115 -1.64 -3.01 10.10
N PHE A 116 -0.35 -2.92 9.72
CA PHE A 116 0.04 -2.49 8.37
C PHE A 116 -0.53 -3.43 7.31
N TYR A 117 -0.40 -4.75 7.52
CA TYR A 117 -0.92 -5.78 6.64
C TYR A 117 -2.44 -5.62 6.40
N ASN A 118 -3.20 -5.43 7.48
CA ASN A 118 -4.64 -5.23 7.41
C ASN A 118 -5.03 -3.92 6.70
N ASN A 119 -4.36 -2.82 7.03
CA ASN A 119 -4.62 -1.51 6.44
C ASN A 119 -4.27 -1.47 4.94
N SER A 120 -3.25 -2.22 4.51
CA SER A 120 -2.87 -2.31 3.10
C SER A 120 -4.01 -2.82 2.23
N PHE A 121 -4.68 -3.90 2.61
CA PHE A 121 -5.81 -4.44 1.86
C PHE A 121 -6.98 -3.46 1.74
N LYS A 122 -7.29 -2.73 2.80
CA LYS A 122 -8.38 -1.74 2.83
C LYS A 122 -8.13 -0.57 1.87
N ASN A 123 -6.87 -0.34 1.53
CA ASN A 123 -6.44 0.76 0.68
C ASN A 123 -6.00 0.32 -0.73
N GLY A 124 -6.19 -0.96 -1.10
CA GLY A 124 -5.90 -1.46 -2.45
C GLY A 124 -4.43 -1.79 -2.71
N LEU A 125 -3.58 -1.73 -1.66
CA LEU A 125 -2.20 -2.19 -1.71
C LEU A 125 -2.17 -3.69 -1.37
N LEU A 126 -1.49 -4.50 -2.20
CA LEU A 126 -1.36 -5.94 -1.98
C LEU A 126 -0.05 -6.28 -1.26
N PRO A 127 -0.05 -6.57 0.06
CA PRO A 127 1.10 -7.13 0.74
C PRO A 127 1.18 -8.64 0.48
N ILE A 128 2.34 -9.11 0.03
CA ILE A 128 2.60 -10.52 -0.30
C ILE A 128 3.68 -11.05 0.65
N VAL A 129 3.34 -12.12 1.36
CA VAL A 129 4.29 -12.86 2.18
C VAL A 129 4.91 -13.99 1.35
N LEU A 130 6.23 -14.01 1.23
CA LEU A 130 7.01 -15.09 0.64
C LEU A 130 8.04 -15.58 1.63
N ALA A 131 8.49 -16.83 1.48
CA ALA A 131 9.59 -17.34 2.28
C ALA A 131 10.86 -16.49 2.10
N GLU A 132 11.66 -16.33 3.15
CA GLU A 132 12.87 -15.50 3.16
C GLU A 132 13.81 -15.84 1.99
N ALA A 133 14.07 -17.13 1.74
CA ALA A 133 14.89 -17.55 0.61
C ALA A 133 14.32 -17.15 -0.77
N GLN A 134 13.00 -17.06 -0.91
CA GLN A 134 12.37 -16.57 -2.15
C GLN A 134 12.56 -15.06 -2.30
N VAL A 135 12.42 -14.32 -1.20
CA VAL A 135 12.67 -12.86 -1.17
C VAL A 135 14.15 -12.58 -1.48
N ASP A 136 15.08 -13.34 -0.90
CA ASP A 136 16.52 -13.21 -1.21
C ASP A 136 16.80 -13.40 -2.70
N ALA A 137 16.23 -14.46 -3.31
CA ALA A 137 16.38 -14.71 -4.74
C ALA A 137 15.81 -13.56 -5.60
N LEU A 138 14.72 -12.91 -5.15
CA LEU A 138 14.17 -11.74 -5.83
C LEU A 138 15.08 -10.52 -5.69
N PHE A 139 15.70 -10.29 -4.51
CA PHE A 139 16.68 -9.23 -4.32
C PHE A 139 17.90 -9.43 -5.23
N GLU A 140 18.47 -10.62 -5.26
CA GLU A 140 19.62 -10.94 -6.13
C GLU A 140 19.31 -10.63 -7.60
N GLN A 141 18.16 -11.08 -8.10
CA GLN A 141 17.76 -10.84 -9.49
C GLN A 141 17.51 -9.37 -9.78
N CYS A 142 16.83 -8.67 -8.88
CA CYS A 142 16.54 -7.24 -8.99
C CYS A 142 17.83 -6.40 -9.03
N LEU A 143 18.82 -6.74 -8.21
CA LEU A 143 20.11 -6.04 -8.17
C LEU A 143 20.97 -6.34 -9.40
N ALA A 144 20.93 -7.59 -9.90
CA ALA A 144 21.71 -8.02 -11.06
C ALA A 144 21.13 -7.51 -12.40
N THR A 145 19.81 -7.26 -12.47
CA THR A 145 19.11 -6.97 -13.74
C THR A 145 18.53 -5.55 -13.72
N GLU A 146 18.96 -4.68 -14.61
CA GLU A 146 18.34 -3.37 -14.79
C GLU A 146 16.95 -3.52 -15.44
N GLY A 147 15.97 -2.76 -14.92
CA GLY A 147 14.59 -2.86 -15.40
C GLY A 147 13.87 -4.14 -14.97
N TYR A 148 14.35 -4.81 -13.91
CA TYR A 148 13.74 -6.05 -13.42
C TYR A 148 12.28 -5.86 -13.04
N GLN A 149 11.41 -6.68 -13.61
CA GLN A 149 9.97 -6.65 -13.38
C GLN A 149 9.45 -7.96 -12.80
N LEU A 150 8.38 -7.87 -12.04
CA LEU A 150 7.60 -9.01 -11.59
C LEU A 150 6.16 -8.88 -12.07
N THR A 151 5.57 -10.03 -12.42
CA THR A 151 4.13 -10.13 -12.68
C THR A 151 3.46 -10.76 -11.46
N VAL A 152 2.51 -10.05 -10.88
CA VAL A 152 1.70 -10.50 -9.75
C VAL A 152 0.30 -10.79 -10.28
N ASP A 153 -0.13 -12.05 -10.17
CA ASP A 153 -1.49 -12.51 -10.52
C ASP A 153 -2.23 -12.84 -9.23
N LEU A 154 -3.19 -11.99 -8.86
CA LEU A 154 -3.96 -12.18 -7.65
C LEU A 154 -4.95 -13.34 -7.78
N ALA A 155 -5.54 -13.52 -8.96
CA ALA A 155 -6.50 -14.61 -9.17
C ALA A 155 -5.84 -15.98 -9.01
N ALA A 156 -4.66 -16.14 -9.63
CA ALA A 156 -3.85 -17.36 -9.52
C ALA A 156 -3.02 -17.44 -8.23
N GLN A 157 -2.89 -16.33 -7.47
CA GLN A 157 -2.02 -16.21 -6.29
C GLN A 157 -0.57 -16.58 -6.62
N ARG A 158 -0.03 -15.94 -7.67
CA ARG A 158 1.33 -16.18 -8.15
C ARG A 158 2.11 -14.88 -8.33
N VAL A 159 3.36 -14.93 -7.93
CA VAL A 159 4.38 -13.96 -8.32
C VAL A 159 5.28 -14.64 -9.36
N ARG A 160 5.34 -14.09 -10.57
CA ARG A 160 6.10 -14.64 -11.68
C ARG A 160 7.30 -13.76 -12.00
N ARG A 161 8.46 -14.38 -12.11
CA ARG A 161 9.71 -13.79 -12.55
C ARG A 161 9.80 -13.76 -14.09
N PRO A 162 10.68 -12.91 -14.69
CA PRO A 162 10.89 -12.88 -16.14
C PRO A 162 11.40 -14.21 -16.73
N ASP A 163 12.12 -15.00 -15.94
CA ASP A 163 12.64 -16.32 -16.34
C ASP A 163 11.60 -17.46 -16.24
N GLY A 164 10.35 -17.13 -15.88
CA GLY A 164 9.26 -18.08 -15.76
C GLY A 164 9.13 -18.78 -14.42
N VAL A 165 10.04 -18.56 -13.48
CA VAL A 165 9.90 -19.07 -12.11
C VAL A 165 8.72 -18.41 -11.41
N GLU A 166 7.90 -19.20 -10.72
CA GLU A 166 6.69 -18.74 -10.01
C GLU A 166 6.76 -19.08 -8.52
N TYR A 167 6.35 -18.12 -7.71
CA TYR A 167 6.14 -18.29 -6.27
C TYR A 167 4.66 -18.15 -5.94
N GLY A 168 4.12 -19.14 -5.21
CA GLY A 168 2.76 -19.06 -4.69
C GLY A 168 2.72 -18.23 -3.41
N PHE A 169 1.61 -17.53 -3.18
CA PHE A 169 1.34 -16.84 -1.93
C PHE A 169 -0.08 -17.09 -1.44
N ASP A 170 -0.27 -17.01 -0.14
CA ASP A 170 -1.57 -17.16 0.48
C ASP A 170 -2.22 -15.79 0.74
N ILE A 171 -3.52 -15.74 0.57
CA ILE A 171 -4.34 -14.59 0.89
C ILE A 171 -5.72 -15.07 1.36
N ASP A 172 -6.26 -14.41 2.37
CA ASP A 172 -7.62 -14.67 2.83
C ASP A 172 -8.64 -14.46 1.70
N ALA A 173 -9.63 -15.35 1.60
CA ALA A 173 -10.58 -15.38 0.50
C ALA A 173 -11.43 -14.08 0.41
N PHE A 174 -11.80 -13.49 1.55
CA PHE A 174 -12.56 -12.26 1.58
C PHE A 174 -11.71 -11.06 1.12
N ARG A 175 -10.45 -10.95 1.59
CA ARG A 175 -9.51 -9.91 1.14
C ARG A 175 -9.24 -10.02 -0.36
N LYS A 176 -9.04 -11.24 -0.87
CA LYS A 176 -8.90 -11.51 -2.30
C LYS A 176 -10.11 -11.02 -3.09
N HIS A 177 -11.33 -11.35 -2.61
CA HIS A 177 -12.57 -10.88 -3.23
C HIS A 177 -12.64 -9.34 -3.26
N CYS A 178 -12.34 -8.67 -2.15
CA CYS A 178 -12.35 -7.21 -2.08
C CYS A 178 -11.37 -6.57 -3.06
N LEU A 179 -10.12 -7.05 -3.11
CA LEU A 179 -9.11 -6.53 -4.04
C LEU A 179 -9.49 -6.78 -5.51
N LEU A 180 -9.94 -7.99 -5.87
CA LEU A 180 -10.34 -8.32 -7.24
C LEU A 180 -11.46 -7.43 -7.75
N ASN A 181 -12.38 -7.03 -6.87
CA ASN A 181 -13.56 -6.23 -7.22
C ASN A 181 -13.42 -4.73 -6.87
N GLY A 182 -12.28 -4.32 -6.31
CA GLY A 182 -12.06 -2.91 -5.92
C GLY A 182 -12.96 -2.43 -4.79
N LEU A 183 -13.34 -3.32 -3.87
CA LEU A 183 -14.25 -3.04 -2.77
C LEU A 183 -13.48 -2.61 -1.52
N ASP A 184 -13.66 -1.37 -1.12
CA ASP A 184 -13.30 -0.86 0.21
C ASP A 184 -14.48 -1.02 1.19
N ASP A 185 -14.32 -0.58 2.44
CA ASP A 185 -15.37 -0.67 3.46
C ASP A 185 -16.66 0.05 3.03
N ILE A 186 -16.55 1.15 2.27
CA ILE A 186 -17.71 1.88 1.71
C ILE A 186 -18.33 1.08 0.56
N GLY A 187 -17.51 0.58 -0.36
CA GLY A 187 -17.98 -0.24 -1.49
C GLY A 187 -18.71 -1.49 -1.04
N LEU A 188 -18.25 -2.14 0.03
CA LEU A 188 -18.95 -3.28 0.65
C LEU A 188 -20.30 -2.86 1.21
N THR A 189 -20.38 -1.76 1.97
CA THR A 189 -21.64 -1.25 2.53
C THR A 189 -22.64 -0.87 1.43
N LEU A 190 -22.16 -0.30 0.33
CA LEU A 190 -23.01 0.09 -0.80
C LEU A 190 -23.62 -1.09 -1.57
N GLN A 191 -23.12 -2.31 -1.39
CA GLN A 191 -23.77 -3.51 -1.93
C GLN A 191 -25.15 -3.73 -1.31
N ASP A 192 -25.36 -3.26 -0.07
CA ASP A 192 -26.62 -3.36 0.66
C ASP A 192 -27.45 -2.06 0.62
N ALA A 193 -27.19 -1.14 -0.32
CA ALA A 193 -27.81 0.19 -0.40
C ALA A 193 -29.35 0.13 -0.35
N ASP A 194 -29.98 -0.82 -1.04
CA ASP A 194 -31.42 -1.00 -1.04
C ASP A 194 -31.97 -1.42 0.33
N ALA A 195 -31.26 -2.28 1.05
CA ALA A 195 -31.65 -2.71 2.40
C ALA A 195 -31.48 -1.54 3.39
N ILE A 196 -30.40 -0.80 3.27
CA ILE A 196 -30.14 0.42 4.06
C ILE A 196 -31.23 1.47 3.82
N GLY A 197 -31.56 1.75 2.55
CA GLY A 197 -32.61 2.71 2.19
C GLY A 197 -33.99 2.32 2.75
N ARG A 198 -34.36 1.03 2.70
CA ARG A 198 -35.60 0.53 3.33
C ARG A 198 -35.59 0.73 4.84
N PHE A 199 -34.47 0.38 5.50
CA PHE A 199 -34.31 0.59 6.93
C PHE A 199 -34.43 2.06 7.32
N GLU A 200 -33.80 2.96 6.59
CA GLU A 200 -33.86 4.43 6.86
C GLU A 200 -35.26 4.97 6.72
N GLN A 201 -36.02 4.55 5.70
CA GLN A 201 -37.42 4.96 5.51
C GLN A 201 -38.29 4.48 6.68
N ASP A 202 -38.20 3.21 7.05
CA ASP A 202 -38.90 2.65 8.18
C ASP A 202 -38.53 3.35 9.51
N HIS A 203 -37.25 3.61 9.70
CA HIS A 203 -36.76 4.26 10.90
C HIS A 203 -37.27 5.71 11.03
N ARG A 204 -37.28 6.46 9.93
CA ARG A 204 -37.89 7.81 9.89
C ARG A 204 -39.38 7.80 10.20
N ALA A 205 -40.10 6.80 9.70
CA ALA A 205 -41.53 6.65 9.96
C ALA A 205 -41.84 6.32 11.44
N ARG A 206 -41.03 5.45 12.05
CA ARG A 206 -41.21 5.01 13.45
C ARG A 206 -40.68 6.04 14.48
N GLN A 207 -39.65 6.80 14.15
CA GLN A 207 -38.96 7.72 15.06
C GLN A 207 -38.73 9.10 14.42
N PRO A 208 -39.80 9.82 13.99
CA PRO A 208 -39.68 11.07 13.25
C PRO A 208 -38.98 12.18 14.05
N TRP A 209 -39.00 12.12 15.39
CA TRP A 209 -38.35 13.09 16.26
C TRP A 209 -36.81 13.09 16.16
N LEU A 210 -36.19 11.98 15.70
CA LEU A 210 -34.74 11.91 15.50
C LEU A 210 -34.26 12.65 14.25
N PHE A 211 -35.18 12.95 13.33
CA PHE A 211 -34.86 13.55 12.02
C PHE A 211 -35.39 14.99 11.87
N GLY A 212 -36.02 15.52 12.95
CA GLY A 212 -36.44 16.91 12.99
C GLY A 212 -35.22 17.85 13.10
N ALA A 213 -35.27 19.04 12.47
CA ALA A 213 -34.29 20.07 12.72
C ALA A 213 -34.27 20.43 14.22
N LEU A 214 -33.08 20.43 14.83
CA LEU A 214 -32.90 21.03 16.13
C LEU A 214 -33.24 22.52 16.01
N GLN A 215 -34.34 22.95 16.63
CA GLN A 215 -34.75 24.36 16.73
C GLN A 215 -33.82 25.08 17.71
#